data_99c3936c97dc40e25cd50920cf5e95b4
#
_entry.id   99c3936c97dc40e25cd50920cf5e95b4
#
_cell.length_a   1.000
_cell.length_b   1.000
_cell.length_c   1.000
_cell.angle_alpha   90.00
_cell.angle_beta   90.00
_cell.angle_gamma   90.00
#
_symmetry.space_group_name_H-M   'P 1'
#
loop_
_entity.id
_entity.type
_entity.pdbx_description
1 polymer ?
#
loop_
_entity_poly.entity_id
_entity_poly.type
_entity_poly.pdbx_seq_one_letter_code
_entity_poly.pdbx_strand_id
1 'polypeptide(L)'
;MNPILTASSTTYVIPCRLLDSGSTDPRKIPALKRSSTRRQQKDRVFCASCRHLVTDLSEEMEIQGKHIHFHTNPHGFDFRFACYGRAPGCRAYGPATAEHSWFQGYSWQLALCAACGEHLGWRYQGENIFFGLILDRLELELPGHS
;
A
#
# COMPACT_ATOMS: atom_id res chain seq x y z
N MET A 1 14.99 5.92 -24.61
CA MET A 1 14.81 6.18 -24.54
C MET A 1 14.02 6.29 -24.46
N ASN A 2 14.01 5.85 -24.40
CA ASN A 2 13.47 6.05 -24.25
C ASN A 2 12.64 5.95 -24.18
N PRO A 3 12.84 5.73 -24.21
CA PRO A 3 12.19 5.64 -24.08
C PRO A 3 11.32 5.32 -23.92
N ILE A 4 11.66 4.99 -23.87
CA ILE A 4 11.20 4.94 -23.78
C ILE A 4 10.43 4.68 -23.56
N LEU A 5 10.82 4.36 -23.54
CA LEU A 5 10.44 4.47 -23.46
C LEU A 5 9.76 4.29 -23.33
N THR A 6 10.14 4.09 -23.40
CA THR A 6 9.81 4.25 -23.44
C THR A 6 8.96 3.93 -23.34
N ALA A 7 9.25 3.69 -23.42
CA ALA A 7 8.75 3.76 -23.55
C ALA A 7 7.94 3.40 -23.44
N SER A 8 8.27 3.17 -23.43
CA SER A 8 7.80 3.28 -23.59
C SER A 8 6.94 2.99 -23.58
N SER A 9 7.17 2.78 -23.63
CA SER A 9 6.60 2.95 -23.89
C SER A 9 5.72 2.64 -24.09
N THR A 10 5.90 2.47 -24.15
CA THR A 10 5.27 2.60 -24.55
C THR A 10 4.38 2.26 -24.89
N THR A 11 4.51 2.06 -25.07
CA THR A 11 3.90 2.11 -25.50
C THR A 11 3.00 1.82 -25.72
N TYR A 12 3.04 1.69 -25.86
CA TYR A 12 2.33 1.86 -26.18
C TYR A 12 1.60 1.92 -26.75
N VAL A 13 1.58 1.82 -27.07
CA VAL A 13 1.21 2.15 -27.56
C VAL A 13 0.57 2.33 -28.10
N ILE A 14 0.42 2.58 -28.54
CA ILE A 14 -0.08 2.83 -29.07
C ILE A 14 -0.57 3.01 -29.82
N PRO A 15 -0.54 3.03 -30.01
CA PRO A 15 -0.98 3.38 -30.89
C PRO A 15 -2.01 3.49 -31.29
N CYS A 16 -2.34 3.48 -31.38
CA CYS A 16 -3.13 3.70 -31.69
C CYS A 16 -3.74 4.42 -31.61
N ARG A 17 -3.63 4.93 -31.62
CA ARG A 17 -4.26 5.60 -31.60
C ARG A 17 -4.95 5.88 -32.51
N LEU A 18 -4.96 5.78 -32.91
CA LEU A 18 -5.48 6.06 -33.81
C LEU A 18 -6.60 5.65 -34.23
N LEU A 19 -6.82 5.10 -34.27
CA LEU A 19 -7.73 4.65 -34.65
C LEU A 19 -8.79 5.01 -34.34
N ASP A 20 -8.69 5.24 -34.07
CA ASP A 20 -9.52 5.49 -33.84
C ASP A 20 -10.43 6.00 -33.85
N SER A 21 -10.10 6.14 -34.31
CA SER A 21 -11.14 6.78 -34.69
C SER A 21 -12.42 6.19 -34.36
N GLY A 22 -12.73 5.21 -34.84
CA GLY A 22 -13.94 4.64 -34.48
C GLY A 22 -14.07 4.57 -33.05
N SER A 23 -13.00 4.83 -32.51
CA SER A 23 -12.92 4.82 -31.14
C SER A 23 -13.91 5.64 -30.43
N THR A 24 -14.61 6.40 -31.07
CA THR A 24 -15.67 7.13 -30.45
C THR A 24 -16.76 6.23 -29.92
N ASP A 25 -16.59 4.94 -30.02
CA ASP A 25 -17.56 4.02 -29.44
C ASP A 25 -17.63 4.26 -27.93
N PRO A 26 -18.73 4.82 -27.42
CA PRO A 26 -18.84 5.13 -26.01
C PRO A 26 -18.87 3.89 -25.12
N ARG A 27 -19.13 2.74 -25.69
CA ARG A 27 -19.20 1.54 -24.87
C ARG A 27 -17.84 1.10 -24.34
N LYS A 28 -16.78 1.53 -25.02
CA LYS A 28 -15.44 1.19 -24.58
C LYS A 28 -15.08 1.86 -23.27
N ILE A 29 -15.59 3.06 -23.06
CA ILE A 29 -15.24 3.81 -21.88
C ILE A 29 -15.73 3.13 -20.60
N PRO A 30 -16.98 2.68 -20.54
CA PRO A 30 -17.40 1.94 -19.33
C PRO A 30 -16.61 0.66 -19.12
N ALA A 31 -16.24 -0.03 -20.19
CA ALA A 31 -15.47 -1.25 -20.04
C ALA A 31 -14.10 -0.97 -19.44
N LEU A 32 -13.47 0.11 -19.86
CA LEU A 32 -12.18 0.50 -19.30
C LEU A 32 -12.30 0.85 -17.84
N LYS A 33 -13.35 1.55 -17.47
CA LYS A 33 -13.56 1.89 -16.08
C LYS A 33 -13.75 0.65 -15.21
N ARG A 34 -14.50 -0.30 -15.72
CA ARG A 34 -14.70 -1.54 -14.98
C ARG A 34 -13.39 -2.28 -14.79
N SER A 35 -12.57 -2.26 -15.81
CA SER A 35 -11.30 -2.93 -15.73
C SER A 35 -10.42 -2.31 -14.65
N SER A 36 -10.40 -0.99 -14.59
CA SER A 36 -9.63 -0.30 -13.56
C SER A 36 -10.15 -0.62 -12.16
N THR A 37 -11.46 -0.62 -12.01
CA THR A 37 -12.05 -0.90 -10.71
C THR A 37 -11.71 -2.32 -10.26
N ARG A 38 -11.76 -3.28 -11.19
CA ARG A 38 -11.46 -4.66 -10.85
C ARG A 38 -10.00 -4.79 -10.42
N ARG A 39 -9.10 -4.10 -11.11
CA ARG A 39 -7.70 -4.14 -10.75
C ARG A 39 -7.48 -3.59 -9.36
N GLN A 40 -8.15 -2.50 -9.03
CA GLN A 40 -8.03 -1.90 -7.72
C GLN A 40 -8.50 -2.84 -6.63
N GLN A 41 -9.53 -3.62 -6.90
CA GLN A 41 -10.01 -4.58 -5.91
C GLN A 41 -8.96 -5.65 -5.59
N LYS A 42 -8.15 -6.00 -6.55
CA LYS A 42 -7.16 -7.05 -6.36
C LYS A 42 -5.95 -6.59 -5.56
N ASP A 43 -5.86 -5.31 -5.32
CA ASP A 43 -4.67 -4.75 -4.68
C ASP A 43 -4.94 -4.36 -3.24
N ARG A 44 -5.96 -4.91 -2.64
CA ARG A 44 -6.34 -4.52 -1.28
C ARG A 44 -5.61 -5.34 -0.23
N VAL A 45 -5.38 -4.69 0.90
CA VAL A 45 -4.68 -5.29 2.03
C VAL A 45 -5.64 -5.30 3.21
N PHE A 46 -5.84 -6.47 3.80
CA PHE A 46 -6.83 -6.68 4.86
C PHE A 46 -6.16 -7.10 6.16
N CYS A 47 -6.83 -6.83 7.27
CA CYS A 47 -6.43 -7.38 8.56
C CYS A 47 -6.64 -8.88 8.52
N ALA A 48 -5.61 -9.65 8.84
CA ALA A 48 -5.71 -11.10 8.80
C ALA A 48 -6.67 -11.65 9.85
N SER A 49 -6.91 -10.92 10.93
CA SER A 49 -7.78 -11.38 12.00
C SER A 49 -9.26 -11.22 11.68
N CYS A 50 -9.66 -10.06 11.12
CA CYS A 50 -11.08 -9.78 10.95
C CYS A 50 -11.46 -9.43 9.52
N ARG A 51 -10.50 -9.36 8.61
CA ARG A 51 -10.72 -9.07 7.19
C ARG A 51 -11.17 -7.63 6.94
N HIS A 52 -10.96 -6.75 7.91
CA HIS A 52 -11.24 -5.34 7.70
C HIS A 52 -10.24 -4.77 6.70
N LEU A 53 -10.70 -3.95 5.78
CA LEU A 53 -9.84 -3.34 4.79
C LEU A 53 -8.92 -2.33 5.47
N VAL A 54 -7.61 -2.50 5.32
CA VAL A 54 -6.61 -1.67 5.98
C VAL A 54 -6.05 -0.63 5.03
N THR A 55 -5.55 -1.08 3.89
CA THR A 55 -4.95 -0.19 2.90
C THR A 55 -4.94 -0.91 1.56
N ASP A 56 -4.23 -0.36 0.59
CA ASP A 56 -4.05 -1.07 -0.67
C ASP A 56 -2.62 -0.87 -1.16
N LEU A 57 -2.25 -1.65 -2.17
CA LEU A 57 -0.87 -1.67 -2.62
C LEU A 57 -0.43 -0.37 -3.29
N SER A 58 -1.38 0.47 -3.70
CA SER A 58 -1.01 1.75 -4.29
C SER A 58 -0.41 2.69 -3.25
N GLU A 59 -0.58 2.37 -1.97
CA GLU A 59 -0.01 3.18 -0.88
C GLU A 59 1.37 2.71 -0.46
N GLU A 60 1.91 1.69 -1.11
CA GLU A 60 3.26 1.24 -0.78
C GLU A 60 4.27 2.35 -0.99
N MET A 61 5.23 2.42 -0.09
CA MET A 61 6.29 3.40 -0.22
C MET A 61 7.58 2.83 0.32
N GLU A 62 8.67 3.47 -0.03
CA GLU A 62 9.99 3.08 0.45
C GLU A 62 10.48 4.09 1.47
N ILE A 63 11.01 3.59 2.55
CA ILE A 63 11.68 4.40 3.55
C ILE A 63 13.12 3.92 3.58
N GLN A 64 14.06 4.85 3.43
CA GLN A 64 15.48 4.52 3.38
C GLN A 64 15.77 3.51 2.27
N GLY A 65 15.06 3.64 1.16
CA GLY A 65 15.27 2.81 -0.03
C GLY A 65 14.68 1.43 0.02
N LYS A 66 13.85 1.13 1.03
CA LYS A 66 13.26 -0.20 1.17
C LYS A 66 11.79 -0.10 1.50
N HIS A 67 11.01 -0.99 0.91
CA HIS A 67 9.60 -1.12 1.24
C HIS A 67 9.40 -2.03 2.46
N ILE A 68 10.20 -3.09 2.56
CA ILE A 68 10.08 -4.07 3.63
C ILE A 68 11.27 -3.93 4.57
N HIS A 69 11.00 -3.92 5.86
CA HIS A 69 12.00 -3.74 6.90
C HIS A 69 11.95 -4.89 7.90
N PHE A 70 13.10 -5.15 8.49
CA PHE A 70 13.29 -6.18 9.50
C PHE A 70 13.88 -5.51 10.73
N HIS A 71 13.20 -5.58 11.86
CA HIS A 71 13.72 -4.97 13.09
C HIS A 71 13.35 -5.81 14.29
N THR A 72 14.18 -5.70 15.32
CA THR A 72 13.95 -6.38 16.59
C THR A 72 13.62 -5.33 17.64
N ASN A 73 12.56 -5.54 18.42
CA ASN A 73 12.19 -4.58 19.45
C ASN A 73 13.06 -4.78 20.70
N PRO A 74 12.97 -3.86 21.69
CA PRO A 74 13.81 -3.99 22.89
C PRO A 74 13.56 -5.26 23.69
N HIS A 75 12.43 -5.92 23.48
CA HIS A 75 12.13 -7.18 24.19
C HIS A 75 12.62 -8.40 23.43
N GLY A 76 13.28 -8.22 22.30
CA GLY A 76 13.84 -9.33 21.54
C GLY A 76 12.93 -9.93 20.51
N PHE A 77 11.78 -9.34 20.22
CA PHE A 77 10.89 -9.86 19.20
C PHE A 77 11.23 -9.27 17.84
N ASP A 78 11.26 -10.11 16.84
CA ASP A 78 11.56 -9.72 15.47
C ASP A 78 10.28 -9.40 14.72
N PHE A 79 10.31 -8.32 13.95
CA PHE A 79 9.18 -7.91 13.15
C PHE A 79 9.62 -7.67 11.72
N ARG A 80 8.82 -8.15 10.80
CA ARG A 80 8.97 -7.87 9.38
C ARG A 80 7.75 -7.08 8.95
N PHE A 81 7.97 -5.87 8.46
CA PHE A 81 6.85 -5.00 8.15
C PHE A 81 7.11 -4.25 6.85
N ALA A 82 6.03 -3.85 6.20
CA ALA A 82 6.07 -3.10 4.96
C ALA A 82 5.57 -1.68 5.22
N CYS A 83 6.06 -0.73 4.44
CA CYS A 83 5.75 0.67 4.62
C CYS A 83 4.66 1.12 3.65
N TYR A 84 3.66 1.81 4.19
CA TYR A 84 2.54 2.36 3.44
C TYR A 84 2.36 3.82 3.81
N GLY A 85 2.10 4.66 2.82
CA GLY A 85 1.91 6.09 3.09
C GLY A 85 0.61 6.38 3.80
N ARG A 86 -0.41 5.55 3.58
CA ARG A 86 -1.71 5.70 4.20
C ARG A 86 -2.27 4.34 4.55
N ALA A 87 -2.97 4.28 5.66
CA ALA A 87 -3.64 3.05 6.07
C ALA A 87 -4.94 3.44 6.76
N PRO A 88 -5.97 3.78 5.96
CA PRO A 88 -7.21 4.30 6.58
C PRO A 88 -7.94 3.28 7.45
N GLY A 89 -7.65 2.00 7.32
CA GLY A 89 -8.26 0.99 8.17
C GLY A 89 -7.58 0.83 9.51
N CYS A 90 -6.52 1.59 9.78
CA CYS A 90 -5.85 1.59 11.06
C CYS A 90 -6.23 2.82 11.87
N ARG A 91 -6.17 2.70 13.19
CA ARG A 91 -6.23 3.87 14.05
C ARG A 91 -4.99 3.90 14.93
N ALA A 92 -4.49 5.11 15.15
CA ALA A 92 -3.33 5.29 16.00
C ALA A 92 -3.77 5.19 17.47
N TYR A 93 -2.92 4.63 18.30
CA TYR A 93 -3.25 4.42 19.69
C TYR A 93 -2.07 4.83 20.56
N GLY A 94 -2.38 5.60 21.62
CA GLY A 94 -1.37 5.99 22.58
C GLY A 94 -0.61 7.23 22.14
N PRO A 95 0.20 7.79 23.05
CA PRO A 95 0.97 8.97 22.73
C PRO A 95 2.14 8.64 21.80
N ALA A 96 2.48 9.57 20.94
CA ALA A 96 3.63 9.41 20.06
C ALA A 96 4.92 9.54 20.88
N THR A 97 5.89 8.70 20.57
CA THR A 97 7.17 8.73 21.26
C THR A 97 8.28 8.46 20.25
N ALA A 98 9.43 9.06 20.49
CA ALA A 98 10.62 8.79 19.68
C ALA A 98 11.47 7.70 20.32
N GLU A 99 11.11 7.26 21.50
CA GLU A 99 11.88 6.25 22.22
C GLU A 99 11.84 4.93 21.47
N HIS A 100 13.04 4.36 21.24
CA HIS A 100 13.18 3.09 20.52
C HIS A 100 12.65 3.13 19.10
N SER A 101 12.55 4.32 18.49
CA SER A 101 12.10 4.42 17.11
C SER A 101 13.15 3.78 16.21
N TRP A 102 12.68 2.98 15.24
CA TRP A 102 13.58 2.37 14.27
C TRP A 102 13.97 3.32 13.16
N PHE A 103 13.34 4.48 13.10
CA PHE A 103 13.62 5.47 12.05
C PHE A 103 14.01 6.79 12.72
N GLN A 104 15.25 7.17 12.50
CA GLN A 104 15.75 8.38 13.11
C GLN A 104 14.96 9.58 12.62
N GLY A 105 14.58 10.44 13.56
CA GLY A 105 13.79 11.62 13.22
C GLY A 105 12.30 11.39 13.23
N TYR A 106 11.85 10.17 13.57
CA TYR A 106 10.43 9.83 13.60
C TYR A 106 10.00 9.42 14.99
N SER A 107 8.82 9.88 15.38
CA SER A 107 8.13 9.33 16.54
C SER A 107 7.12 8.28 16.03
N TRP A 108 6.64 7.43 16.93
CA TRP A 108 5.75 6.38 16.54
C TRP A 108 4.62 6.20 17.54
N GLN A 109 3.52 5.67 17.05
CA GLN A 109 2.37 5.24 17.84
C GLN A 109 2.00 3.86 17.37
N LEU A 110 1.29 3.12 18.21
CA LEU A 110 0.73 1.85 17.76
C LEU A 110 -0.32 2.10 16.69
N ALA A 111 -0.36 1.23 15.69
CA ALA A 111 -1.40 1.23 14.68
C ALA A 111 -2.23 -0.02 14.89
N LEU A 112 -3.50 0.17 15.22
CA LEU A 112 -4.41 -0.93 15.50
C LEU A 112 -5.45 -1.02 14.39
N CYS A 113 -5.93 -2.22 14.14
CA CYS A 113 -7.06 -2.38 13.23
C CYS A 113 -8.24 -1.61 13.78
N ALA A 114 -8.85 -0.76 12.94
CA ALA A 114 -9.95 0.06 13.39
C ALA A 114 -11.18 -0.76 13.73
N ALA A 115 -11.28 -1.98 13.21
CA ALA A 115 -12.45 -2.83 13.44
C ALA A 115 -12.26 -3.75 14.63
N CYS A 116 -11.14 -4.48 14.70
CA CYS A 116 -11.00 -5.50 15.74
C CYS A 116 -9.95 -5.16 16.80
N GLY A 117 -9.17 -4.10 16.59
CA GLY A 117 -8.19 -3.70 17.59
C GLY A 117 -6.88 -4.47 17.52
N GLU A 118 -6.72 -5.35 16.55
CA GLU A 118 -5.47 -6.10 16.43
C GLU A 118 -4.31 -5.14 16.19
N HIS A 119 -3.17 -5.41 16.82
CA HIS A 119 -1.97 -4.59 16.63
C HIS A 119 -1.39 -4.92 15.26
N LEU A 120 -1.58 -4.00 14.31
CA LEU A 120 -1.14 -4.23 12.94
C LEU A 120 0.24 -3.67 12.66
N GLY A 121 0.71 -2.71 13.46
CA GLY A 121 2.00 -2.13 13.23
C GLY A 121 2.14 -0.81 13.94
N TRP A 122 2.79 0.15 13.28
CA TRP A 122 3.09 1.44 13.89
C TRP A 122 2.85 2.56 12.88
N ARG A 123 2.42 3.70 13.40
CA ARG A 123 2.29 4.93 12.63
C ARG A 123 3.49 5.80 12.96
N TYR A 124 4.27 6.14 11.95
CA TYR A 124 5.46 6.96 12.13
C TYR A 124 5.18 8.37 11.66
N GLN A 125 5.69 9.33 12.42
CA GLN A 125 5.49 10.73 12.12
C GLN A 125 6.81 11.48 12.27
N GLY A 126 7.22 12.16 11.22
CA GLY A 126 8.44 12.94 11.21
C GLY A 126 8.41 13.83 9.99
N GLU A 127 9.42 13.70 9.14
CA GLU A 127 9.46 14.44 7.89
C GLU A 127 8.18 14.20 7.09
N ASN A 128 7.66 12.99 7.16
CA ASN A 128 6.36 12.66 6.58
C ASN A 128 5.68 11.69 7.54
N ILE A 129 4.53 11.17 7.13
CA ILE A 129 3.79 10.20 7.92
C ILE A 129 3.72 8.91 7.11
N PHE A 130 4.01 7.79 7.75
CA PHE A 130 3.84 6.51 7.10
C PHE A 130 3.51 5.45 8.15
N PHE A 131 3.04 4.30 7.67
CA PHE A 131 2.69 3.17 8.52
C PHE A 131 3.61 2.01 8.20
N GLY A 132 4.19 1.41 9.24
CA GLY A 132 4.90 0.14 9.09
C GLY A 132 3.99 -0.96 9.55
N LEU A 133 3.50 -1.77 8.62
CA LEU A 133 2.49 -2.78 8.94
C LEU A 133 3.14 -4.15 8.91
N ILE A 134 2.91 -4.92 9.97
CA ILE A 134 3.50 -6.24 10.18
C ILE A 134 2.91 -7.21 9.16
N LEU A 135 3.77 -7.80 8.35
CA LEU A 135 3.31 -8.63 7.24
C LEU A 135 2.50 -9.83 7.70
N ASP A 136 2.87 -10.42 8.82
CA ASP A 136 2.16 -11.61 9.32
C ASP A 136 0.75 -11.32 9.79
N ARG A 137 0.41 -10.06 9.93
CA ARG A 137 -0.91 -9.65 10.40
C ARG A 137 -1.78 -9.09 9.31
N LEU A 138 -1.35 -9.21 8.07
CA LEU A 138 -2.06 -8.70 6.91
C LEU A 138 -2.37 -9.84 5.96
N GLU A 139 -3.40 -9.63 5.18
CA GLU A 139 -3.80 -10.58 4.16
C GLU A 139 -4.06 -9.83 2.86
N LEU A 140 -3.45 -10.29 1.79
CA LEU A 140 -3.63 -9.68 0.48
C LEU A 140 -4.72 -10.41 -0.26
N GLU A 141 -5.49 -9.65 -1.04
CA GLU A 141 -6.45 -10.26 -1.93
C GLU A 141 -5.72 -10.58 -3.22
N LEU A 142 -5.38 -11.86 -3.39
CA LEU A 142 -4.58 -12.28 -4.52
C LEU A 142 -5.44 -12.53 -5.74
N PRO A 143 -4.88 -12.33 -6.93
CA PRO A 143 -5.60 -12.65 -8.16
C PRO A 143 -5.96 -14.12 -8.18
N GLY A 144 -7.17 -14.41 -8.61
CA GLY A 144 -7.63 -15.79 -8.69
C GLY A 144 -8.24 -16.33 -7.43
N HIS A 145 -8.17 -15.60 -6.34
CA HIS A 145 -8.85 -15.94 -5.09
C HIS A 145 -10.05 -15.04 -4.91
N SER A 146 -11.18 -15.57 -4.72
CA SER A 146 -12.36 -14.73 -4.57
C SER A 146 -13.43 -15.40 -3.76
#